data_d8ac27baad5049d22782c87b7ffcd5cd
#
_entry.id   d8ac27baad5049d22782c87b7ffcd5cd
#
_cell.length_a   1.000
_cell.length_b   1.000
_cell.length_c   1.000
_cell.angle_alpha   90.00
_cell.angle_beta   90.00
_cell.angle_gamma   90.00
#
_symmetry.space_group_name_H-M   'P 1'
#
loop_
_entity.id
_entity.type
_entity.pdbx_description
1 polymer ?
#
loop_
_entity_poly.entity_id
_entity_poly.type
_entity_poly.pdbx_seq_one_letter_code
_entity_poly.pdbx_strand_id
1 'polypeptide(L)'
;MNVDFSKAPSWAIGHALHAFGGEIREVWVGEHQYQRLDQPKPFPYGGGNSDHRHNPRRSEFHFEQLRPAPWTGKGLPPVGTVCEFAGGTNCPEDPFDKDLKEGDEVTIIAHFKDGESELAAFTFNPRNLSRGNACVEQGMHGCFRPIRTPEQIAAEEREKAIAEMVYGGCGCDQSDGTTTAFVICRLLYDAGYRKQVSE
;
A
#
# COMPACT_ATOMS: atom_id res chain seq x y z
N MET A 1 1.36 22.13 -7.19
CA MET A 1 1.52 21.86 -5.74
C MET A 1 1.41 20.36 -5.60
N ASN A 2 2.38 19.69 -5.04
CA ASN A 2 2.31 18.23 -4.84
C ASN A 2 1.78 17.98 -3.42
N VAL A 3 0.57 17.42 -3.31
CA VAL A 3 -0.09 17.21 -2.02
C VAL A 3 0.32 15.84 -1.48
N ASP A 4 0.82 15.83 -0.24
CA ASP A 4 1.16 14.60 0.45
C ASP A 4 -0.08 13.97 1.09
N PHE A 5 -0.69 13.04 0.39
CA PHE A 5 -1.88 12.32 0.85
C PHE A 5 -1.61 11.30 1.98
N SER A 6 -0.35 11.04 2.34
CA SER A 6 -0.04 10.16 3.47
C SER A 6 -0.53 10.73 4.81
N LYS A 7 -0.64 12.06 4.90
CA LYS A 7 -1.16 12.79 6.06
C LYS A 7 -2.67 12.99 6.04
N ALA A 8 -3.32 12.59 4.95
CA ALA A 8 -4.75 12.79 4.80
C ALA A 8 -5.55 11.82 5.70
N PRO A 9 -6.64 12.27 6.32
CA PRO A 9 -7.57 11.37 6.98
C PRO A 9 -8.06 10.28 6.02
N SER A 10 -8.38 9.10 6.53
CA SER A 10 -8.82 7.95 5.70
C SER A 10 -10.08 8.26 4.88
N TRP A 11 -10.96 9.11 5.38
CA TRP A 11 -12.19 9.54 4.71
C TRP A 11 -11.97 10.62 3.63
N ALA A 12 -10.76 11.25 3.55
CA ALA A 12 -10.49 12.30 2.58
C ALA A 12 -10.35 11.70 1.17
N ILE A 13 -11.12 12.23 0.25
CA ILE A 13 -11.09 11.88 -1.18
C ILE A 13 -10.26 12.87 -2.00
N GLY A 14 -9.88 14.00 -1.41
CA GLY A 14 -9.09 15.02 -2.08
C GLY A 14 -8.59 16.10 -1.12
N HIS A 15 -7.82 17.00 -1.70
CA HIS A 15 -7.30 18.22 -1.08
C HIS A 15 -7.78 19.42 -1.90
N ALA A 16 -8.12 20.51 -1.24
CA ALA A 16 -8.60 21.73 -1.89
C ALA A 16 -8.17 22.97 -1.14
N LEU A 17 -8.44 24.14 -1.73
CA LEU A 17 -8.26 25.45 -1.11
C LEU A 17 -9.62 26.11 -0.88
N HIS A 18 -9.77 26.82 0.20
CA HIS A 18 -10.95 27.66 0.48
C HIS A 18 -10.55 28.91 1.27
N ALA A 19 -11.26 30.01 1.02
CA ALA A 19 -11.09 31.27 1.75
C ALA A 19 -11.94 31.29 3.02
N PHE A 20 -11.32 31.21 4.19
CA PHE A 20 -11.96 31.37 5.48
C PHE A 20 -11.63 32.74 6.07
N GLY A 21 -12.62 33.60 6.18
CA GLY A 21 -12.42 34.96 6.72
C GLY A 21 -11.46 35.83 5.92
N GLY A 22 -11.35 35.57 4.61
CA GLY A 22 -10.43 36.28 3.71
C GLY A 22 -9.04 35.68 3.59
N GLU A 23 -8.72 34.63 4.36
CA GLU A 23 -7.45 33.89 4.28
C GLU A 23 -7.65 32.57 3.55
N ILE A 24 -6.79 32.31 2.56
CA ILE A 24 -6.79 31.01 1.87
C ILE A 24 -6.18 29.94 2.79
N ARG A 25 -6.91 28.86 2.98
CA ARG A 25 -6.50 27.72 3.80
C ARG A 25 -6.60 26.43 2.99
N GLU A 26 -5.68 25.52 3.28
CA GLU A 26 -5.67 24.16 2.76
C GLU A 26 -6.64 23.29 3.56
N VAL A 27 -7.36 22.42 2.85
CA VAL A 27 -8.36 21.52 3.45
C VAL A 27 -8.31 20.14 2.83
N TRP A 28 -8.56 19.15 3.66
CA TRP A 28 -8.96 17.82 3.21
C TRP A 28 -10.46 17.84 2.90
N VAL A 29 -10.85 17.31 1.76
CA VAL A 29 -12.25 17.23 1.35
C VAL A 29 -12.68 15.77 1.23
N GLY A 30 -13.84 15.47 1.76
CA GLY A 30 -14.50 14.16 1.66
C GLY A 30 -15.83 14.28 0.95
N GLU A 31 -16.63 13.24 0.97
CA GLU A 31 -17.96 13.23 0.36
C GLU A 31 -18.94 14.13 1.12
N HIS A 32 -18.93 14.08 2.46
CA HIS A 32 -19.91 14.78 3.31
C HIS A 32 -19.29 15.81 4.25
N GLN A 33 -17.97 15.93 4.28
CA GLN A 33 -17.26 16.76 5.24
C GLN A 33 -15.92 17.26 4.69
N TYR A 34 -15.40 18.31 5.33
CA TYR A 34 -14.07 18.82 5.09
C TYR A 34 -13.32 19.01 6.41
N GLN A 35 -12.01 19.09 6.37
CA GLN A 35 -11.16 19.38 7.52
C GLN A 35 -10.05 20.33 7.10
N ARG A 36 -9.90 21.43 7.81
CA ARG A 36 -8.75 22.32 7.65
C ARG A 36 -7.50 21.62 8.18
N LEU A 37 -6.37 21.79 7.51
CA LEU A 37 -5.11 21.17 7.93
C LEU A 37 -4.64 21.66 9.31
N ASP A 38 -5.02 22.88 9.68
CA ASP A 38 -4.70 23.50 10.97
C ASP A 38 -5.70 23.14 12.10
N GLN A 39 -6.66 22.23 11.83
CA GLN A 39 -7.68 21.85 12.82
C GLN A 39 -7.79 20.32 12.95
N PRO A 40 -7.96 19.83 14.19
CA PRO A 40 -7.95 18.38 14.43
C PRO A 40 -9.26 17.67 14.10
N LYS A 41 -10.35 18.42 13.81
CA LYS A 41 -11.70 17.86 13.62
C LYS A 41 -12.26 18.23 12.26
N PRO A 42 -12.99 17.31 11.60
CA PRO A 42 -13.74 17.61 10.39
C PRO A 42 -15.00 18.42 10.70
N PHE A 43 -15.49 19.13 9.70
CA PHE A 43 -16.72 19.90 9.69
C PHE A 43 -17.62 19.40 8.57
N PRO A 44 -18.94 19.27 8.78
CA PRO A 44 -19.88 18.98 7.70
C PRO A 44 -19.97 20.17 6.74
N TYR A 45 -20.30 19.90 5.49
CA TYR A 45 -20.59 20.96 4.54
C TYR A 45 -21.87 21.70 4.92
N GLY A 46 -21.94 22.99 4.55
CA GLY A 46 -23.11 23.83 4.74
C GLY A 46 -24.21 23.58 3.70
N GLY A 47 -25.37 24.16 3.93
CA GLY A 47 -26.46 24.23 2.95
C GLY A 47 -27.53 23.13 3.03
N GLY A 48 -27.29 22.06 3.79
CA GLY A 48 -28.28 20.96 3.93
C GLY A 48 -29.00 20.90 5.28
N ASN A 49 -28.43 21.53 6.31
CA ASN A 49 -28.97 21.55 7.67
C ASN A 49 -28.88 22.96 8.23
N SER A 50 -29.89 23.41 8.96
CA SER A 50 -29.95 24.73 9.61
C SER A 50 -28.78 24.98 10.56
N ASP A 51 -28.28 23.94 11.24
CA ASP A 51 -27.20 24.05 12.22
C ASP A 51 -25.83 24.28 11.56
N HIS A 52 -25.69 23.93 10.29
CA HIS A 52 -24.44 24.07 9.54
C HIS A 52 -24.51 25.09 8.39
N ARG A 53 -25.52 25.97 8.38
CA ARG A 53 -25.73 26.96 7.33
C ARG A 53 -24.54 27.94 7.12
N HIS A 54 -23.69 28.10 8.12
CA HIS A 54 -22.49 28.95 8.07
C HIS A 54 -21.24 28.23 7.56
N ASN A 55 -21.31 26.91 7.41
CA ASN A 55 -20.19 26.16 6.84
C ASN A 55 -20.17 26.30 5.32
N PRO A 56 -18.97 26.28 4.69
CA PRO A 56 -18.86 26.28 3.24
C PRO A 56 -19.61 25.11 2.60
N ARG A 57 -20.19 25.35 1.44
CA ARG A 57 -20.75 24.27 0.61
C ARG A 57 -19.64 23.55 -0.12
N ARG A 58 -19.87 22.29 -0.49
CA ARG A 58 -18.88 21.48 -1.24
C ARG A 58 -18.41 22.18 -2.52
N SER A 59 -19.28 22.91 -3.19
CA SER A 59 -18.99 23.67 -4.42
C SER A 59 -18.14 24.91 -4.25
N GLU A 60 -17.87 25.34 -3.02
CA GLU A 60 -17.09 26.54 -2.72
C GLU A 60 -15.58 26.26 -2.56
N PHE A 61 -15.20 24.97 -2.59
CA PHE A 61 -13.81 24.55 -2.54
C PHE A 61 -13.20 24.56 -3.94
N HIS A 62 -12.00 25.12 -4.06
CA HIS A 62 -11.31 25.35 -5.32
C HIS A 62 -9.99 24.59 -5.39
N PHE A 63 -9.45 24.42 -6.60
CA PHE A 63 -8.17 23.76 -6.85
C PHE A 63 -8.09 22.37 -6.24
N GLU A 64 -9.18 21.62 -6.33
CA GLU A 64 -9.25 20.27 -5.79
C GLU A 64 -8.31 19.32 -6.53
N GLN A 65 -7.46 18.69 -5.75
CA GLN A 65 -6.68 17.53 -6.18
C GLN A 65 -7.29 16.29 -5.57
N LEU A 66 -7.82 15.41 -6.41
CA LEU A 66 -8.35 14.13 -5.94
C LEU A 66 -7.22 13.26 -5.42
N ARG A 67 -7.52 12.53 -4.35
CA ARG A 67 -6.64 11.48 -3.86
C ARG A 67 -6.46 10.45 -4.97
N PRO A 68 -5.23 10.10 -5.33
CA PRO A 68 -5.01 9.04 -6.31
C PRO A 68 -5.76 7.78 -5.87
N ALA A 69 -6.44 7.14 -6.81
CA ALA A 69 -7.06 5.84 -6.53
C ALA A 69 -5.99 4.88 -6.00
N PRO A 70 -6.33 4.01 -5.04
CA PRO A 70 -5.39 3.01 -4.57
C PRO A 70 -4.83 2.23 -5.77
N TRP A 71 -3.52 2.12 -5.84
CA TRP A 71 -2.88 1.33 -6.88
C TRP A 71 -3.29 -0.15 -6.74
N THR A 72 -3.71 -0.75 -7.83
CA THR A 72 -4.28 -2.11 -7.85
C THR A 72 -3.28 -3.22 -8.14
N GLY A 73 -1.99 -2.88 -8.22
CA GLY A 73 -0.92 -3.83 -8.57
C GLY A 73 -0.64 -3.94 -10.07
N LYS A 74 -1.34 -3.18 -10.93
CA LYS A 74 -1.08 -3.19 -12.39
C LYS A 74 -0.11 -2.10 -12.77
N GLY A 75 0.94 -2.48 -13.51
CA GLY A 75 2.00 -1.57 -13.94
C GLY A 75 2.84 -1.06 -12.76
N LEU A 76 3.60 0.01 -13.00
CA LEU A 76 4.35 0.68 -11.92
C LEU A 76 3.40 1.42 -10.98
N PRO A 77 3.67 1.40 -9.65
CA PRO A 77 2.89 2.21 -8.71
C PRO A 77 3.10 3.69 -9.01
N PRO A 78 2.05 4.54 -8.98
CA PRO A 78 2.20 5.98 -9.19
C PRO A 78 3.21 6.62 -8.24
N VAL A 79 3.87 7.68 -8.69
CA VAL A 79 4.78 8.48 -7.83
C VAL A 79 4.03 9.00 -6.62
N GLY A 80 4.64 8.87 -5.44
CA GLY A 80 4.02 9.18 -4.14
C GLY A 80 3.24 8.02 -3.52
N THR A 81 3.09 6.89 -4.22
CA THR A 81 2.43 5.70 -3.65
C THR A 81 3.33 5.04 -2.61
N VAL A 82 2.76 4.70 -1.47
CA VAL A 82 3.34 3.75 -0.51
C VAL A 82 2.81 2.36 -0.85
N CYS A 83 3.72 1.41 -1.05
CA CYS A 83 3.39 0.03 -1.41
C CYS A 83 4.37 -0.92 -0.74
N GLU A 84 4.15 -2.23 -0.86
CA GLU A 84 5.10 -3.22 -0.39
C GLU A 84 6.11 -3.59 -1.48
N PHE A 85 7.35 -3.78 -1.07
CA PHE A 85 8.33 -4.47 -1.88
C PHE A 85 7.95 -5.95 -1.98
N ALA A 86 7.74 -6.43 -3.20
CA ALA A 86 7.29 -7.80 -3.46
C ALA A 86 8.46 -8.78 -3.67
N GLY A 87 9.70 -8.29 -3.54
CA GLY A 87 10.88 -9.09 -3.87
C GLY A 87 11.22 -9.03 -5.35
N GLY A 88 12.00 -10.00 -5.79
CA GLY A 88 12.51 -10.06 -7.16
C GLY A 88 13.95 -9.54 -7.28
N THR A 89 14.41 -9.43 -8.49
CA THR A 89 15.70 -8.82 -8.83
C THR A 89 15.57 -8.13 -10.18
N ASN A 90 16.20 -6.97 -10.32
CA ASN A 90 16.31 -6.31 -11.61
C ASN A 90 17.38 -6.98 -12.47
N CYS A 91 18.49 -7.36 -11.84
CA CYS A 91 19.65 -7.98 -12.47
C CYS A 91 20.36 -8.87 -11.44
N PRO A 92 20.77 -10.08 -11.80
CA PRO A 92 21.58 -10.93 -10.91
C PRO A 92 22.90 -10.30 -10.49
N GLU A 93 23.44 -9.42 -11.32
CA GLU A 93 24.74 -8.75 -11.10
C GLU A 93 24.58 -7.50 -10.22
N ASP A 94 23.37 -6.98 -10.06
CA ASP A 94 23.05 -5.83 -9.23
C ASP A 94 21.81 -6.13 -8.33
N PRO A 95 22.01 -6.92 -7.27
CA PRO A 95 20.94 -7.28 -6.35
C PRO A 95 20.53 -6.07 -5.53
N PHE A 96 19.26 -6.05 -5.11
CA PHE A 96 18.77 -5.07 -4.16
C PHE A 96 19.59 -5.03 -2.86
N ASP A 97 19.56 -3.89 -2.18
CA ASP A 97 20.19 -3.72 -0.87
C ASP A 97 19.76 -4.87 0.06
N LYS A 98 20.74 -5.46 0.74
CA LYS A 98 20.55 -6.59 1.66
C LYS A 98 19.58 -6.29 2.81
N ASP A 99 19.42 -5.03 3.17
CA ASP A 99 18.51 -4.58 4.23
C ASP A 99 17.06 -4.41 3.74
N LEU A 100 16.82 -4.43 2.41
CA LEU A 100 15.49 -4.45 1.80
C LEU A 100 14.94 -5.87 1.76
N LYS A 101 13.79 -6.09 2.33
CA LYS A 101 13.14 -7.41 2.39
C LYS A 101 11.75 -7.36 1.78
N GLU A 102 11.32 -8.49 1.26
CA GLU A 102 9.94 -8.67 0.84
C GLU A 102 8.99 -8.35 2.00
N GLY A 103 7.96 -7.55 1.71
CA GLY A 103 7.00 -7.02 2.68
C GLY A 103 7.40 -5.69 3.31
N ASP A 104 8.59 -5.15 3.02
CA ASP A 104 8.95 -3.82 3.49
C ASP A 104 8.15 -2.75 2.76
N GLU A 105 7.69 -1.73 3.49
CA GLU A 105 7.03 -0.57 2.90
C GLU A 105 8.05 0.30 2.16
N VAL A 106 7.70 0.66 0.93
CA VAL A 106 8.51 1.51 0.06
C VAL A 106 7.67 2.65 -0.49
N THR A 107 8.30 3.80 -0.73
CA THR A 107 7.65 4.96 -1.33
C THR A 107 8.22 5.24 -2.70
N ILE A 108 7.38 5.25 -3.73
CA ILE A 108 7.77 5.57 -5.09
C ILE A 108 8.07 7.05 -5.22
N ILE A 109 9.25 7.40 -5.70
CA ILE A 109 9.71 8.80 -5.80
C ILE A 109 9.83 9.29 -7.25
N ALA A 110 10.08 8.40 -8.20
CA ALA A 110 10.16 8.75 -9.61
C ALA A 110 9.90 7.55 -10.51
N HIS A 111 9.52 7.81 -11.77
CA HIS A 111 9.57 6.84 -12.86
C HIS A 111 10.63 7.29 -13.86
N PHE A 112 11.29 6.35 -14.48
CA PHE A 112 12.26 6.60 -15.54
C PHE A 112 12.33 5.41 -16.48
N LYS A 113 13.03 5.60 -17.60
CA LYS A 113 13.28 4.52 -18.58
C LYS A 113 14.74 4.17 -18.59
N ASP A 114 15.01 2.88 -18.63
CA ASP A 114 16.32 2.32 -18.94
C ASP A 114 16.16 1.41 -20.17
N GLY A 115 16.60 1.91 -21.33
CA GLY A 115 16.31 1.29 -22.61
C GLY A 115 14.80 1.19 -22.89
N GLU A 116 14.29 -0.02 -23.08
CA GLU A 116 12.86 -0.29 -23.27
C GLU A 116 12.10 -0.53 -21.96
N SER A 117 12.80 -0.67 -20.85
CA SER A 117 12.22 -0.97 -19.54
C SER A 117 11.76 0.30 -18.83
N GLU A 118 10.56 0.23 -18.24
CA GLU A 118 10.07 1.25 -17.32
C GLU A 118 10.39 0.83 -15.88
N LEU A 119 11.05 1.72 -15.14
CA LEU A 119 11.51 1.51 -13.79
C LEU A 119 10.92 2.57 -12.86
N ALA A 120 10.73 2.19 -11.59
CA ALA A 120 10.41 3.12 -10.52
C ALA A 120 11.61 3.22 -9.57
N ALA A 121 12.03 4.45 -9.25
CA ALA A 121 12.87 4.72 -8.12
C ALA A 121 12.00 4.80 -6.87
N PHE A 122 12.46 4.21 -5.77
CA PHE A 122 11.74 4.18 -4.52
C PHE A 122 12.66 4.34 -3.31
N THR A 123 12.12 4.82 -2.21
CA THR A 123 12.82 4.90 -0.93
C THR A 123 12.30 3.84 0.02
N PHE A 124 13.20 3.34 0.87
CA PHE A 124 12.88 2.46 1.99
C PHE A 124 13.71 2.83 3.22
N ASN A 125 13.23 2.42 4.40
CA ASN A 125 13.96 2.61 5.64
C ASN A 125 14.74 1.33 5.95
N PRO A 126 16.08 1.36 5.94
CA PRO A 126 16.86 0.19 6.25
C PRO A 126 16.63 -0.23 7.71
N ARG A 127 16.56 -1.54 7.95
CA ARG A 127 16.39 -2.10 9.32
C ARG A 127 17.60 -1.83 10.20
N ASN A 128 18.73 -1.59 9.59
CA ASN A 128 19.96 -1.25 10.32
C ASN A 128 19.98 0.26 10.62
N LEU A 129 19.59 0.62 11.84
CA LEU A 129 19.53 1.98 12.35
C LEU A 129 20.87 2.75 12.27
N SER A 130 22.02 2.06 12.10
CA SER A 130 23.31 2.73 11.93
C SER A 130 23.41 3.55 10.65
N ARG A 131 22.58 3.31 9.64
CA ARG A 131 22.55 4.10 8.40
C ARG A 131 21.75 5.39 8.51
N GLY A 132 20.80 5.49 9.44
CA GLY A 132 20.09 6.71 9.84
C GLY A 132 19.28 7.44 8.77
N ASN A 133 19.38 7.07 7.50
CA ASN A 133 18.75 7.73 6.37
C ASN A 133 18.00 6.71 5.50
N ALA A 134 16.93 7.16 4.86
CA ALA A 134 16.25 6.38 3.83
C ALA A 134 17.23 6.06 2.70
N CYS A 135 17.19 4.82 2.23
CA CYS A 135 17.93 4.36 1.05
C CYS A 135 17.06 4.49 -0.19
N VAL A 136 17.70 4.57 -1.36
CA VAL A 136 17.02 4.64 -2.66
C VAL A 136 17.44 3.42 -3.47
N GLU A 137 16.44 2.78 -4.05
CA GLU A 137 16.58 1.65 -4.96
C GLU A 137 15.69 1.87 -6.19
N GLN A 138 15.84 1.01 -7.18
CA GLN A 138 15.02 1.00 -8.38
C GLN A 138 14.46 -0.39 -8.64
N GLY A 139 13.28 -0.46 -9.25
CA GLY A 139 12.65 -1.73 -9.54
C GLY A 139 11.64 -1.68 -10.68
N MET A 140 11.43 -2.83 -11.33
CA MET A 140 10.39 -3.05 -12.32
C MET A 140 9.02 -3.23 -11.64
N HIS A 141 7.94 -3.19 -12.43
CA HIS A 141 6.57 -3.33 -11.91
C HIS A 141 6.36 -4.58 -11.03
N GLY A 142 7.02 -5.70 -11.32
CA GLY A 142 6.91 -6.94 -10.54
C GLY A 142 7.56 -6.88 -9.16
N CYS A 143 8.38 -5.86 -8.88
CA CYS A 143 9.01 -5.67 -7.57
C CYS A 143 8.08 -5.04 -6.53
N PHE A 144 6.87 -4.70 -6.90
CA PHE A 144 5.93 -3.99 -6.04
C PHE A 144 4.58 -4.69 -5.97
N ARG A 145 3.92 -4.59 -4.83
CA ARG A 145 2.52 -4.98 -4.65
C ARG A 145 1.80 -3.99 -3.73
N PRO A 146 0.46 -3.89 -3.80
CA PRO A 146 -0.32 -3.13 -2.83
C PRO A 146 -0.04 -3.59 -1.41
N ILE A 147 -0.11 -2.67 -0.44
CA ILE A 147 0.00 -3.03 0.98
C ILE A 147 -1.09 -4.02 1.33
N ARG A 148 -0.68 -5.17 1.87
CA ARG A 148 -1.58 -6.24 2.28
C ARG A 148 -2.15 -5.95 3.67
N THR A 149 -3.40 -6.31 3.87
CA THR A 149 -3.98 -6.30 5.22
C THR A 149 -3.43 -7.46 6.05
N PRO A 150 -3.49 -7.37 7.40
CA PRO A 150 -3.10 -8.50 8.26
C PRO A 150 -3.83 -9.80 7.93
N GLU A 151 -5.10 -9.71 7.52
CA GLU A 151 -5.92 -10.85 7.12
C GLU A 151 -5.40 -11.49 5.82
N GLN A 152 -4.98 -10.66 4.86
CA GLN A 152 -4.38 -11.14 3.60
C GLN A 152 -3.06 -11.83 3.86
N ILE A 153 -2.20 -11.25 4.70
CA ILE A 153 -0.92 -11.86 5.10
C ILE A 153 -1.17 -13.21 5.77
N ALA A 154 -2.08 -13.27 6.74
CA ALA A 154 -2.41 -14.50 7.43
C ALA A 154 -3.01 -15.57 6.49
N ALA A 155 -3.81 -15.14 5.50
CA ALA A 155 -4.36 -16.05 4.49
C ALA A 155 -3.26 -16.62 3.57
N GLU A 156 -2.32 -15.79 3.12
CA GLU A 156 -1.19 -16.24 2.30
C GLU A 156 -0.26 -17.16 3.07
N GLU A 157 0.08 -16.83 4.31
CA GLU A 157 0.88 -17.70 5.19
C GLU A 157 0.20 -19.05 5.43
N ARG A 158 -1.12 -19.04 5.62
CA ARG A 158 -1.91 -20.24 5.75
C ARG A 158 -1.84 -21.11 4.48
N GLU A 159 -2.07 -20.53 3.31
CA GLU A 159 -2.01 -21.28 2.04
C GLU A 159 -0.60 -21.79 1.75
N LYS A 160 0.44 -21.00 2.07
CA LYS A 160 1.84 -21.43 1.97
C LYS A 160 2.12 -22.63 2.87
N ALA A 161 1.70 -22.58 4.13
CA ALA A 161 1.89 -23.67 5.07
C ALA A 161 1.15 -24.95 4.61
N ILE A 162 -0.07 -24.82 4.07
CA ILE A 162 -0.83 -25.94 3.50
C ILE A 162 -0.09 -26.52 2.30
N ALA A 163 0.40 -25.67 1.39
CA ALA A 163 1.18 -26.12 0.23
C ALA A 163 2.46 -26.87 0.66
N GLU A 164 3.18 -26.36 1.67
CA GLU A 164 4.33 -27.06 2.23
C GLU A 164 3.98 -28.41 2.84
N MET A 165 2.81 -28.55 3.46
CA MET A 165 2.32 -29.84 3.96
C MET A 165 2.02 -30.83 2.82
N VAL A 166 1.40 -30.34 1.74
CA VAL A 166 1.08 -31.15 0.57
C VAL A 166 2.35 -31.63 -0.15
N TYR A 167 3.21 -30.69 -0.53
CA TYR A 167 4.36 -30.99 -1.37
C TYR A 167 5.58 -31.51 -0.58
N GLY A 168 5.75 -31.06 0.66
CA GLY A 168 6.86 -31.48 1.52
C GLY A 168 6.65 -32.82 2.24
N GLY A 169 5.40 -33.27 2.36
CA GLY A 169 5.07 -34.48 3.12
C GLY A 169 4.69 -35.70 2.29
N CYS A 170 4.11 -35.51 1.11
CA CYS A 170 3.49 -36.61 0.37
C CYS A 170 4.27 -37.11 -0.85
N GLY A 171 5.35 -36.41 -1.28
CA GLY A 171 6.05 -36.77 -2.53
C GLY A 171 5.14 -36.76 -3.77
N CYS A 172 3.98 -36.11 -3.67
CA CYS A 172 2.99 -36.05 -4.76
C CYS A 172 3.55 -35.17 -5.88
N ASP A 173 3.52 -35.69 -7.09
CA ASP A 173 3.89 -34.96 -8.29
C ASP A 173 2.95 -33.79 -8.49
N GLN A 174 3.52 -32.60 -8.80
CA GLN A 174 2.76 -31.36 -8.99
C GLN A 174 1.69 -31.43 -10.10
N SER A 175 1.77 -32.45 -10.95
CA SER A 175 0.87 -32.63 -12.09
C SER A 175 -0.54 -33.11 -11.69
N ASP A 176 -0.68 -33.73 -10.53
CA ASP A 176 -1.95 -34.35 -10.10
C ASP A 176 -2.67 -33.55 -9.02
N GLY A 177 -2.63 -32.23 -9.09
CA GLY A 177 -3.19 -31.18 -8.21
C GLY A 177 -4.40 -31.65 -7.39
N THR A 178 -4.16 -32.68 -6.62
CA THR A 178 -5.21 -33.47 -6.05
C THR A 178 -5.90 -32.62 -5.01
N THR A 179 -6.99 -32.10 -5.44
CA THR A 179 -8.02 -31.48 -4.65
C THR A 179 -8.14 -32.12 -3.27
N THR A 180 -7.99 -33.45 -3.19
CA THR A 180 -8.09 -34.21 -1.95
C THR A 180 -6.94 -33.98 -0.97
N ALA A 181 -5.67 -33.94 -1.43
CA ALA A 181 -4.53 -33.68 -0.54
C ALA A 181 -4.59 -32.27 0.05
N PHE A 182 -4.91 -31.25 -0.78
CA PHE A 182 -5.11 -29.88 -0.30
C PHE A 182 -6.27 -29.79 0.69
N VAL A 183 -7.40 -30.44 0.44
CA VAL A 183 -8.55 -30.46 1.36
C VAL A 183 -8.15 -31.05 2.71
N ILE A 184 -7.47 -32.21 2.71
CA ILE A 184 -7.02 -32.86 3.94
C ILE A 184 -6.03 -31.98 4.69
N CYS A 185 -5.00 -31.46 4.03
CA CYS A 185 -4.01 -30.57 4.66
C CYS A 185 -4.64 -29.29 5.20
N ARG A 186 -5.63 -28.72 4.51
CA ARG A 186 -6.39 -27.57 5.00
C ARG A 186 -7.16 -27.88 6.27
N LEU A 187 -7.87 -29.02 6.34
CA LEU A 187 -8.57 -29.46 7.54
C LEU A 187 -7.61 -29.72 8.70
N LEU A 188 -6.45 -30.35 8.45
CA LEU A 188 -5.42 -30.56 9.46
C LEU A 188 -4.85 -29.24 9.98
N TYR A 189 -4.55 -28.29 9.07
CA TYR A 189 -4.06 -26.96 9.47
C TYR A 189 -5.07 -26.23 10.37
N ASP A 190 -6.36 -26.24 10.00
CA ASP A 190 -7.45 -25.62 10.76
C ASP A 190 -7.67 -26.31 12.11
N ALA A 191 -7.40 -27.62 12.20
CA ALA A 191 -7.39 -28.37 13.46
C ALA A 191 -6.13 -28.14 14.32
N GLY A 192 -5.21 -27.27 13.90
CA GLY A 192 -4.01 -26.90 14.68
C GLY A 192 -2.76 -27.72 14.38
N TYR A 193 -2.80 -28.64 13.45
CA TYR A 193 -1.59 -29.36 13.04
C TYR A 193 -0.62 -28.45 12.29
N ARG A 194 0.65 -28.56 12.60
CA ARG A 194 1.73 -27.80 11.96
C ARG A 194 2.88 -28.75 11.62
N LYS A 195 3.61 -28.46 10.54
CA LYS A 195 4.83 -29.17 10.22
C LYS A 195 5.83 -28.94 11.35
N GLN A 196 6.38 -29.99 11.93
CA GLN A 196 7.50 -29.87 12.86
C GLN A 196 8.75 -29.54 12.03
N VAL A 197 9.36 -28.41 12.33
CA VAL A 197 10.69 -28.08 11.79
C VAL A 197 11.69 -28.81 12.69
N SER A 198 12.39 -29.81 12.14
CA SER A 198 13.55 -30.38 12.82
C SER A 198 14.64 -29.29 12.86
N GLU A 199 15.13 -28.98 14.05
CA GLU A 199 16.31 -28.16 14.28
C GLU A 199 17.56 -28.78 13.70
#